data_9cf1c8334ea3d2bb135f02772446148a
#
_entry.id   9cf1c8334ea3d2bb135f02772446148a
#
_cell.length_a   1.000
_cell.length_b   1.000
_cell.length_c   1.000
_cell.angle_alpha   90.00
_cell.angle_beta   90.00
_cell.angle_gamma   90.00
#
_symmetry.space_group_name_H-M   'P 1'
#
loop_
_entity.id
_entity.type
_entity.pdbx_description
1 polymer ?
#
loop_
_entity_poly.entity_id
_entity_poly.type
_entity_poly.pdbx_seq_one_letter_code
_entity_poly.pdbx_strand_id
1 'polypeptide(L)'
;MKSALIATTLIVIIVVAMVVLFVFNMIPWPFKLGGGTGEPVNYGVLMGKVTDTYGYPISNVTVTVGGQKASTNDEGWYIVSNLAPGNKQVVTFSKTGSASTYQVANVQTGKSSFIEATMSPVDKTSSVSAAIGGTITNPADNAFVTIGVNSLATSQGASYTGTATVTITSFDPSDEMEANAFPGEYLGVLAQNQTVVPIKSFGFMDLSVTTPSGDKLNLASGKSATVAIPVPFDMRDEAANMGTCPLWYFDTTTGTWKEEGSGTYDDTIGCFIGNVTHFSTWNYDIRYPAGYVSGRVVDSLGNPVQGAQVKCWGLGWYQQRWASGETGTTSNGTFTRIPVEVGVFFKYQASKGGHKSLVLQDGPLALGQEFNVGDIVLDSPLMQITLTWGANPKDLDSHLTARLAGNVTFHVYYDNDGSLSGSPWANLDTDDTSGFGPEVISISKLRQGTYRYSVRHFSGNGTIAASGAEVNVVVPDQGIYRFTPPGGQPTNSTIWRVFDMVVEVNGHLTLNTINDYRLGEQGSDGDDSPDLYPP
;
A
#
# COMPACT_ATOMS: atom_id res chain seq x y z
N MET A 1 71.44 -3.45 6.86
CA MET A 1 70.82 -2.17 6.55
C MET A 1 69.78 -2.18 5.41
N LYS A 2 69.94 -2.97 4.34
CA LYS A 2 68.95 -3.06 3.25
C LYS A 2 67.59 -3.67 3.63
N SER A 3 67.59 -4.65 4.50
CA SER A 3 66.38 -5.35 4.95
C SER A 3 65.49 -4.48 5.88
N ALA A 4 66.07 -3.63 6.72
CA ALA A 4 65.32 -2.72 7.58
C ALA A 4 64.65 -1.60 6.83
N LEU A 5 65.28 -1.12 5.74
CA LEU A 5 64.77 -0.03 4.91
C LEU A 5 63.54 -0.50 4.10
N ILE A 6 63.53 -1.76 3.63
CA ILE A 6 62.40 -2.35 2.88
C ILE A 6 61.19 -2.55 3.81
N ALA A 7 61.39 -3.02 5.06
CA ALA A 7 60.33 -3.20 6.01
C ALA A 7 59.66 -1.89 6.42
N THR A 8 60.48 -0.83 6.64
CA THR A 8 59.97 0.49 6.98
C THR A 8 59.21 1.15 5.84
N THR A 9 59.66 0.98 4.60
CA THR A 9 58.98 1.49 3.42
C THR A 9 57.66 0.77 3.17
N LEU A 10 57.60 -0.54 3.43
CA LEU A 10 56.35 -1.31 3.28
C LEU A 10 55.31 -0.92 4.33
N ILE A 11 55.70 -0.67 5.57
CA ILE A 11 54.82 -0.22 6.66
C ILE A 11 54.25 1.17 6.34
N VAL A 12 55.07 2.09 5.85
CA VAL A 12 54.63 3.43 5.48
C VAL A 12 53.66 3.39 4.29
N ILE A 13 53.87 2.52 3.30
CA ILE A 13 52.93 2.35 2.18
C ILE A 13 51.61 1.75 2.65
N ILE A 14 51.60 0.78 3.57
CA ILE A 14 50.39 0.21 4.15
C ILE A 14 49.61 1.24 4.99
N VAL A 15 50.30 2.06 5.80
CA VAL A 15 49.67 3.12 6.59
C VAL A 15 49.12 4.23 5.67
N VAL A 16 49.81 4.62 4.64
CA VAL A 16 49.35 5.61 3.67
C VAL A 16 48.17 5.03 2.86
N ALA A 17 48.18 3.76 2.48
CA ALA A 17 47.06 3.11 1.81
C ALA A 17 45.83 2.99 2.74
N MET A 18 45.99 2.70 4.03
CA MET A 18 44.90 2.74 5.01
C MET A 18 44.34 4.14 5.23
N VAL A 19 45.19 5.16 5.30
CA VAL A 19 44.75 6.55 5.45
C VAL A 19 44.05 7.05 4.19
N VAL A 20 44.49 6.65 3.00
CA VAL A 20 43.84 6.98 1.74
C VAL A 20 42.49 6.24 1.60
N LEU A 21 42.42 4.99 2.05
CA LEU A 21 41.14 4.23 2.13
C LEU A 21 40.16 4.84 3.14
N PHE A 22 40.66 5.45 4.22
CA PHE A 22 39.84 6.16 5.19
C PHE A 22 39.36 7.54 4.67
N VAL A 23 40.17 8.25 3.88
CA VAL A 23 39.84 9.59 3.35
C VAL A 23 38.95 9.52 2.11
N PHE A 24 38.95 8.41 1.36
CA PHE A 24 38.13 8.22 0.15
C PHE A 24 36.88 7.34 0.33
N ASN A 25 36.40 7.19 1.57
CA ASN A 25 35.05 6.68 1.83
C ASN A 25 34.70 5.29 1.25
N MET A 26 35.64 4.36 1.24
CA MET A 26 35.37 2.95 0.88
C MET A 26 35.03 2.06 2.07
N ILE A 27 34.94 2.60 3.29
CA ILE A 27 34.41 1.94 4.49
C ILE A 27 33.23 2.79 4.96
N PRO A 28 32.02 2.24 5.12
CA PRO A 28 30.92 3.01 5.69
C PRO A 28 31.30 3.45 7.11
N TRP A 29 31.29 4.75 7.34
CA TRP A 29 31.62 5.35 8.63
C TRP A 29 30.63 4.90 9.72
N PRO A 30 31.04 4.30 10.83
CA PRO A 30 30.11 3.72 11.80
C PRO A 30 29.61 4.68 12.88
N PHE A 31 29.77 5.99 12.73
CA PHE A 31 29.28 6.93 13.74
C PHE A 31 27.98 7.61 13.29
N LYS A 32 26.82 7.02 13.70
CA LYS A 32 25.56 7.76 13.81
C LYS A 32 25.69 8.70 15.02
N LEU A 33 25.88 9.99 14.78
CA LEU A 33 25.54 11.01 15.75
C LEU A 33 24.02 10.97 15.92
N GLY A 34 23.52 10.78 17.15
CA GLY A 34 22.10 10.72 17.45
C GLY A 34 21.41 12.04 17.12
N GLY A 35 20.44 11.97 16.23
CA GLY A 35 19.62 13.03 15.69
C GLY A 35 19.42 12.77 14.20
N GLY A 36 18.18 12.71 13.73
CA GLY A 36 17.88 12.56 12.29
C GLY A 36 18.55 13.69 11.52
N THR A 37 19.35 13.33 10.53
CA THR A 37 20.25 14.29 9.85
C THR A 37 19.68 14.82 8.54
N GLY A 38 18.44 14.44 8.17
CA GLY A 38 17.88 14.77 6.85
C GLY A 38 18.65 14.11 5.69
N GLU A 39 19.32 12.98 5.96
CA GLU A 39 20.05 12.26 4.93
C GLU A 39 19.09 11.46 4.04
N PRO A 40 19.37 11.35 2.73
CA PRO A 40 18.61 10.46 1.85
C PRO A 40 18.63 9.02 2.34
N VAL A 41 17.48 8.35 2.34
CA VAL A 41 17.36 6.98 2.85
C VAL A 41 17.56 5.93 1.76
N ASN A 42 18.16 4.80 2.11
CA ASN A 42 18.41 3.67 1.19
C ASN A 42 17.28 2.61 1.24
N TYR A 43 16.09 3.01 1.62
CA TYR A 43 14.90 2.14 1.65
C TYR A 43 13.71 2.80 0.96
N GLY A 44 12.67 2.01 0.69
CA GLY A 44 11.38 2.53 0.25
C GLY A 44 10.41 2.66 1.42
N VAL A 45 9.34 3.38 1.18
CA VAL A 45 8.20 3.55 2.09
C VAL A 45 6.93 3.12 1.36
N LEU A 46 6.09 2.36 2.04
CA LEU A 46 4.74 2.03 1.58
C LEU A 46 3.74 2.73 2.50
N MET A 47 2.79 3.43 1.93
CA MET A 47 1.71 4.09 2.64
C MET A 47 0.39 3.82 1.93
N GLY A 48 -0.72 4.07 2.62
CA GLY A 48 -2.02 3.92 2.00
C GLY A 48 -3.15 3.93 3.01
N LYS A 49 -4.34 3.63 2.51
CA LYS A 49 -5.56 3.62 3.28
C LYS A 49 -6.27 2.27 3.16
N VAL A 50 -6.82 1.81 4.27
CA VAL A 50 -7.66 0.61 4.31
C VAL A 50 -9.08 1.02 4.61
N THR A 51 -10.01 0.57 3.78
CA THR A 51 -11.44 0.80 3.93
C THR A 51 -12.22 -0.50 3.93
N ASP A 52 -13.44 -0.46 4.41
CA ASP A 52 -14.41 -1.53 4.16
C ASP A 52 -14.98 -1.42 2.73
N THR A 53 -15.85 -2.36 2.37
CA THR A 53 -16.53 -2.39 1.08
C THR A 53 -17.47 -1.18 0.85
N TYR A 54 -17.84 -0.44 1.88
CA TYR A 54 -18.62 0.80 1.78
C TYR A 54 -17.77 2.07 1.71
N GLY A 55 -16.42 1.92 1.77
CA GLY A 55 -15.48 3.04 1.74
C GLY A 55 -15.20 3.67 3.10
N TYR A 56 -15.76 3.13 4.20
CA TYR A 56 -15.44 3.61 5.55
C TYR A 56 -14.06 3.12 6.00
N PRO A 57 -13.28 3.97 6.68
CA PRO A 57 -11.95 3.60 7.14
C PRO A 57 -11.96 2.48 8.17
N ILE A 58 -10.96 1.61 8.14
CA ILE A 58 -10.80 0.53 9.10
C ILE A 58 -9.52 0.76 9.91
N SER A 59 -9.67 1.01 11.22
CA SER A 59 -8.54 1.11 12.17
C SER A 59 -8.01 -0.25 12.61
N ASN A 60 -6.80 -0.26 13.17
CA ASN A 60 -6.15 -1.45 13.74
C ASN A 60 -6.05 -2.66 12.77
N VAL A 61 -5.93 -2.40 11.47
CA VAL A 61 -5.54 -3.40 10.49
C VAL A 61 -4.04 -3.59 10.54
N THR A 62 -3.59 -4.82 10.72
CA THR A 62 -2.17 -5.14 10.62
C THR A 62 -1.78 -5.22 9.15
N VAL A 63 -0.89 -4.36 8.72
CA VAL A 63 -0.28 -4.32 7.38
C VAL A 63 1.11 -4.93 7.46
N THR A 64 1.39 -5.95 6.64
CA THR A 64 2.68 -6.63 6.62
C THR A 64 3.24 -6.66 5.20
N VAL A 65 4.48 -6.22 5.02
CA VAL A 65 5.21 -6.26 3.74
C VAL A 65 6.71 -6.35 4.00
N GLY A 66 7.44 -7.18 3.24
CA GLY A 66 8.90 -7.30 3.35
C GLY A 66 9.41 -7.62 4.76
N GLY A 67 8.61 -8.28 5.60
CA GLY A 67 8.92 -8.56 7.01
C GLY A 67 8.68 -7.41 7.97
N GLN A 68 8.33 -6.21 7.49
CA GLN A 68 7.94 -5.06 8.30
C GLN A 68 6.44 -5.07 8.56
N LYS A 69 6.01 -4.40 9.65
CA LYS A 69 4.60 -4.31 10.04
C LYS A 69 4.23 -2.89 10.47
N ALA A 70 2.99 -2.51 10.19
CA ALA A 70 2.33 -1.32 10.72
C ALA A 70 0.88 -1.64 11.06
N SER A 71 0.20 -0.72 11.75
CA SER A 71 -1.25 -0.77 11.96
C SER A 71 -1.88 0.47 11.35
N THR A 72 -3.13 0.35 10.89
CA THR A 72 -3.91 1.51 10.48
C THR A 72 -4.39 2.30 11.69
N ASN A 73 -4.43 3.62 11.56
CA ASN A 73 -5.06 4.54 12.51
C ASN A 73 -6.60 4.57 12.35
N ASP A 74 -7.29 5.46 13.07
CA ASP A 74 -8.75 5.53 13.06
C ASP A 74 -9.33 6.01 11.72
N GLU A 75 -8.56 6.75 10.92
CA GLU A 75 -8.90 7.16 9.55
C GLU A 75 -8.51 6.10 8.49
N GLY A 76 -8.04 4.93 8.94
CA GLY A 76 -7.64 3.82 8.06
C GLY A 76 -6.26 3.98 7.42
N TRP A 77 -5.49 5.01 7.75
CA TRP A 77 -4.17 5.24 7.18
C TRP A 77 -3.09 4.36 7.80
N TYR A 78 -2.11 3.96 6.99
CA TYR A 78 -0.93 3.25 7.44
C TYR A 78 0.34 3.72 6.72
N ILE A 79 1.48 3.51 7.36
CA ILE A 79 2.80 3.69 6.76
C ILE A 79 3.72 2.55 7.20
N VAL A 80 4.42 1.95 6.25
CA VAL A 80 5.46 0.95 6.51
C VAL A 80 6.78 1.47 5.96
N SER A 81 7.70 1.78 6.85
CA SER A 81 9.04 2.29 6.50
C SER A 81 10.10 1.17 6.47
N ASN A 82 11.31 1.52 6.07
CA ASN A 82 12.48 0.62 6.03
C ASN A 82 12.30 -0.60 5.13
N LEU A 83 11.58 -0.45 4.03
CA LEU A 83 11.36 -1.52 3.07
C LEU A 83 12.54 -1.68 2.12
N ALA A 84 13.06 -2.89 2.01
CA ALA A 84 14.01 -3.22 0.97
C ALA A 84 13.35 -3.04 -0.42
N PRO A 85 14.06 -2.48 -1.42
CA PRO A 85 13.52 -2.37 -2.76
C PRO A 85 13.23 -3.74 -3.35
N GLY A 86 12.15 -3.86 -4.10
CA GLY A 86 11.71 -5.10 -4.73
C GLY A 86 10.43 -4.89 -5.54
N ASN A 87 10.32 -5.64 -6.62
CA ASN A 87 9.12 -5.67 -7.44
C ASN A 87 8.14 -6.72 -6.91
N LYS A 88 6.86 -6.48 -7.05
CA LYS A 88 5.77 -7.40 -6.70
C LYS A 88 5.86 -7.94 -5.26
N GLN A 89 6.20 -7.08 -4.31
CA GLN A 89 6.15 -7.46 -2.89
C GLN A 89 4.69 -7.57 -2.45
N VAL A 90 4.33 -8.69 -1.87
CA VAL A 90 2.98 -8.91 -1.36
C VAL A 90 2.78 -8.11 -0.06
N VAL A 91 1.73 -7.31 -0.05
CA VAL A 91 1.25 -6.56 1.11
C VAL A 91 0.05 -7.30 1.66
N THR A 92 0.13 -7.77 2.89
CA THR A 92 -0.95 -8.48 3.58
C THR A 92 -1.65 -7.54 4.54
N PHE A 93 -2.98 -7.51 4.44
CA PHE A 93 -3.85 -6.77 5.36
C PHE A 93 -4.67 -7.77 6.16
N SER A 94 -4.58 -7.69 7.48
CA SER A 94 -5.27 -8.64 8.37
C SER A 94 -5.84 -7.94 9.59
N LYS A 95 -7.08 -8.33 9.95
CA LYS A 95 -7.78 -7.89 11.15
C LYS A 95 -8.69 -8.99 11.64
N THR A 96 -8.77 -9.19 12.95
CA THR A 96 -9.71 -10.16 13.54
C THR A 96 -11.14 -9.82 13.17
N GLY A 97 -11.89 -10.80 12.67
CA GLY A 97 -13.29 -10.65 12.23
C GLY A 97 -13.45 -10.15 10.79
N SER A 98 -12.36 -9.95 10.06
CA SER A 98 -12.38 -9.63 8.63
C SER A 98 -11.62 -10.68 7.82
N ALA A 99 -12.01 -10.87 6.57
CA ALA A 99 -11.24 -11.62 5.59
C ALA A 99 -9.89 -10.94 5.37
N SER A 100 -8.82 -11.73 5.23
CA SER A 100 -7.52 -11.18 4.85
C SER A 100 -7.56 -10.76 3.38
N THR A 101 -6.97 -9.60 3.06
CA THR A 101 -6.77 -9.21 1.68
C THR A 101 -5.30 -8.96 1.38
N TYR A 102 -4.96 -8.99 0.10
CA TYR A 102 -3.58 -8.93 -0.38
C TYR A 102 -3.50 -7.96 -1.54
N GLN A 103 -2.47 -7.13 -1.53
CA GLN A 103 -2.11 -6.27 -2.66
C GLN A 103 -0.66 -6.47 -3.03
N VAL A 104 -0.25 -5.90 -4.16
CA VAL A 104 1.11 -6.03 -4.67
C VAL A 104 1.75 -4.65 -4.82
N ALA A 105 2.92 -4.46 -4.23
CA ALA A 105 3.64 -3.20 -4.27
C ALA A 105 4.99 -3.33 -4.98
N ASN A 106 5.35 -2.32 -5.77
CA ASN A 106 6.69 -2.14 -6.27
C ASN A 106 7.40 -1.12 -5.39
N VAL A 107 8.34 -1.59 -4.56
CA VAL A 107 9.09 -0.77 -3.62
C VAL A 107 10.41 -0.35 -4.25
N GLN A 108 10.69 0.95 -4.31
CA GLN A 108 11.91 1.52 -4.85
C GLN A 108 12.67 2.31 -3.77
N THR A 109 13.99 2.25 -3.81
CA THR A 109 14.86 3.03 -2.91
C THR A 109 14.57 4.53 -3.04
N GLY A 110 14.41 5.20 -1.91
CA GLY A 110 14.16 6.64 -1.86
C GLY A 110 12.82 7.08 -2.47
N LYS A 111 11.86 6.15 -2.59
CA LYS A 111 10.52 6.43 -3.13
C LYS A 111 9.43 5.94 -2.19
N SER A 112 8.30 6.65 -2.18
CA SER A 112 7.06 6.16 -1.59
C SER A 112 6.22 5.44 -2.63
N SER A 113 5.59 4.33 -2.23
CA SER A 113 4.53 3.66 -2.96
C SER A 113 3.23 3.84 -2.20
N PHE A 114 2.12 3.94 -2.90
CA PHE A 114 0.81 4.11 -2.29
C PHE A 114 -0.11 2.95 -2.70
N ILE A 115 -0.63 2.23 -1.71
CA ILE A 115 -1.50 1.06 -1.93
C ILE A 115 -2.74 1.20 -1.05
N GLU A 116 -3.91 1.29 -1.68
CA GLU A 116 -5.20 1.16 -1.02
C GLU A 116 -5.59 -0.32 -0.89
N ALA A 117 -6.33 -0.65 0.16
CA ALA A 117 -6.90 -1.98 0.32
C ALA A 117 -8.35 -1.88 0.81
N THR A 118 -9.18 -2.79 0.32
CA THR A 118 -10.56 -2.95 0.79
C THR A 118 -10.68 -4.29 1.51
N MET A 119 -11.28 -4.29 2.70
CA MET A 119 -11.50 -5.49 3.50
C MET A 119 -12.99 -5.68 3.74
N SER A 120 -13.43 -6.94 3.77
CA SER A 120 -14.80 -7.32 4.15
C SER A 120 -14.82 -7.99 5.53
N PRO A 121 -15.87 -7.79 6.33
CA PRO A 121 -16.13 -8.64 7.47
C PRO A 121 -16.26 -10.11 7.04
N VAL A 122 -15.97 -11.04 7.95
CA VAL A 122 -16.20 -12.47 7.69
C VAL A 122 -17.70 -12.74 7.62
N ASP A 123 -18.18 -13.37 6.52
CA ASP A 123 -19.60 -13.68 6.32
C ASP A 123 -20.06 -14.82 7.23
N LYS A 124 -19.24 -15.85 7.34
CA LYS A 124 -19.57 -17.05 8.11
C LYS A 124 -18.38 -17.55 8.92
N THR A 125 -18.62 -17.72 10.21
CA THR A 125 -17.72 -18.45 11.12
C THR A 125 -18.43 -19.65 11.70
N SER A 126 -17.80 -20.83 11.69
CA SER A 126 -18.33 -22.04 12.28
C SER A 126 -17.22 -22.95 12.78
N SER A 127 -17.57 -23.87 13.69
CA SER A 127 -16.63 -24.87 14.17
C SER A 127 -16.90 -26.22 13.53
N VAL A 128 -15.85 -26.99 13.25
CA VAL A 128 -15.91 -28.36 12.75
C VAL A 128 -14.94 -29.25 13.54
N SER A 129 -15.32 -30.47 13.80
CA SER A 129 -14.40 -31.48 14.33
C SER A 129 -13.51 -32.00 13.21
N ALA A 130 -12.20 -31.77 13.29
CA ALA A 130 -11.26 -32.29 12.30
C ALA A 130 -11.23 -33.83 12.22
N ALA A 131 -11.56 -34.51 13.33
CA ALA A 131 -11.66 -35.97 13.37
C ALA A 131 -12.88 -36.52 12.61
N ILE A 132 -13.96 -35.73 12.47
CA ILE A 132 -15.21 -36.16 11.84
C ILE A 132 -15.39 -35.55 10.44
N GLY A 133 -14.88 -34.35 10.25
CA GLY A 133 -15.19 -33.53 9.09
C GLY A 133 -16.57 -32.90 9.15
N GLY A 134 -16.98 -32.27 8.09
CA GLY A 134 -18.30 -31.63 7.98
C GLY A 134 -18.37 -30.55 6.90
N THR A 135 -19.58 -30.08 6.62
CA THR A 135 -19.83 -28.98 5.69
C THR A 135 -20.24 -27.73 6.46
N ILE A 136 -19.60 -26.63 6.15
CA ILE A 136 -19.95 -25.29 6.64
C ILE A 136 -20.49 -24.51 5.45
N THR A 137 -21.73 -24.01 5.57
CA THR A 137 -22.43 -23.26 4.51
C THR A 137 -22.75 -21.86 5.00
N ASN A 138 -22.51 -20.85 4.16
CA ASN A 138 -23.10 -19.52 4.28
C ASN A 138 -24.50 -19.54 3.66
N PRO A 139 -25.58 -19.41 4.45
CA PRO A 139 -26.94 -19.51 3.90
C PRO A 139 -27.37 -18.27 3.09
N ALA A 140 -26.59 -17.18 3.12
CA ALA A 140 -26.93 -15.95 2.41
C ALA A 140 -26.73 -16.08 0.89
N ASP A 141 -25.73 -16.87 0.48
CA ASP A 141 -25.28 -16.98 -0.92
C ASP A 141 -24.96 -18.41 -1.38
N ASN A 142 -25.13 -19.40 -0.48
CA ASN A 142 -24.81 -20.81 -0.69
C ASN A 142 -23.31 -21.15 -0.80
N ALA A 143 -22.39 -20.20 -0.49
CA ALA A 143 -20.99 -20.53 -0.36
C ALA A 143 -20.78 -21.63 0.69
N PHE A 144 -19.98 -22.64 0.39
CA PHE A 144 -19.67 -23.67 1.37
C PHE A 144 -18.25 -24.23 1.24
N VAL A 145 -17.80 -24.86 2.33
CA VAL A 145 -16.65 -25.76 2.33
C VAL A 145 -17.01 -27.07 3.03
N THR A 146 -16.66 -28.18 2.39
CA THR A 146 -16.75 -29.52 2.98
C THR A 146 -15.35 -30.03 3.29
N ILE A 147 -15.07 -30.24 4.57
CA ILE A 147 -13.80 -30.73 5.11
C ILE A 147 -13.95 -32.23 5.42
N GLY A 148 -13.08 -33.04 4.86
CA GLY A 148 -13.10 -34.50 5.05
C GLY A 148 -12.62 -34.93 6.43
N VAL A 149 -12.90 -36.20 6.78
CA VAL A 149 -12.44 -36.85 8.01
C VAL A 149 -10.90 -36.86 8.09
N ASN A 150 -10.33 -36.41 9.22
CA ASN A 150 -8.87 -36.41 9.46
C ASN A 150 -8.07 -35.79 8.30
N SER A 151 -8.61 -34.71 7.72
CA SER A 151 -7.98 -34.05 6.56
C SER A 151 -7.19 -32.79 6.94
N LEU A 152 -7.13 -32.40 8.21
CA LEU A 152 -6.45 -31.19 8.67
C LEU A 152 -5.06 -31.48 9.23
N ALA A 153 -4.13 -30.54 9.01
CA ALA A 153 -2.79 -30.54 9.57
C ALA A 153 -2.41 -29.14 10.08
N THR A 154 -1.47 -29.10 11.03
CA THR A 154 -0.83 -27.86 11.47
C THR A 154 0.10 -27.31 10.39
N SER A 155 0.60 -26.09 10.57
CA SER A 155 1.60 -25.47 9.67
C SER A 155 2.92 -26.25 9.59
N GLN A 156 3.21 -27.13 10.57
CA GLN A 156 4.37 -28.04 10.56
C GLN A 156 4.05 -29.40 9.92
N GLY A 157 2.84 -29.59 9.37
CA GLY A 157 2.42 -30.84 8.72
C GLY A 157 1.95 -31.95 9.67
N ALA A 158 1.88 -31.70 10.98
CA ALA A 158 1.35 -32.67 11.93
C ALA A 158 -0.19 -32.78 11.80
N SER A 159 -0.72 -34.02 11.83
CA SER A 159 -2.16 -34.27 11.78
C SER A 159 -2.88 -33.55 12.94
N TYR A 160 -3.99 -32.91 12.61
CA TYR A 160 -4.83 -32.23 13.58
C TYR A 160 -6.22 -32.88 13.64
N THR A 161 -6.65 -33.26 14.83
CA THR A 161 -7.93 -33.96 15.07
C THR A 161 -8.88 -33.20 16.02
N GLY A 162 -8.45 -32.02 16.49
CA GLY A 162 -9.24 -31.19 17.41
C GLY A 162 -10.39 -30.45 16.73
N THR A 163 -10.98 -29.52 17.46
CA THR A 163 -11.97 -28.59 16.90
C THR A 163 -11.27 -27.52 16.10
N ALA A 164 -11.68 -27.31 14.85
CA ALA A 164 -11.19 -26.24 14.00
C ALA A 164 -12.28 -25.15 13.84
N THR A 165 -11.86 -23.90 13.79
CA THR A 165 -12.70 -22.76 13.42
C THR A 165 -12.51 -22.49 11.93
N VAL A 166 -13.59 -22.44 11.18
CA VAL A 166 -13.63 -22.19 9.74
C VAL A 166 -14.30 -20.85 9.49
N THR A 167 -13.65 -19.99 8.69
CA THR A 167 -14.24 -18.74 8.22
C THR A 167 -14.35 -18.75 6.70
N ILE A 168 -15.48 -18.28 6.21
CA ILE A 168 -15.79 -18.11 4.79
C ILE A 168 -16.19 -16.66 4.57
N THR A 169 -15.64 -16.03 3.53
CA THR A 169 -16.07 -14.74 3.01
C THR A 169 -16.09 -14.84 1.50
N SER A 170 -17.25 -14.71 0.90
CA SER A 170 -17.47 -14.72 -0.55
C SER A 170 -17.61 -13.29 -1.06
N PHE A 171 -17.22 -13.07 -2.31
CA PHE A 171 -17.21 -11.76 -2.93
C PHE A 171 -17.84 -11.83 -4.31
N ASP A 172 -18.69 -10.84 -4.58
CA ASP A 172 -19.29 -10.61 -5.90
C ASP A 172 -18.38 -9.69 -6.72
N PRO A 173 -17.67 -10.19 -7.76
CA PRO A 173 -16.81 -9.36 -8.60
C PRO A 173 -17.57 -8.38 -9.49
N SER A 174 -18.89 -8.51 -9.61
CA SER A 174 -19.75 -7.57 -10.35
C SER A 174 -20.15 -6.36 -9.49
N ASP A 175 -20.11 -6.48 -8.16
CA ASP A 175 -20.27 -5.36 -7.24
C ASP A 175 -18.96 -4.54 -7.19
N GLU A 176 -19.06 -3.23 -7.47
CA GLU A 176 -17.89 -2.35 -7.49
C GLU A 176 -17.15 -2.29 -6.15
N MET A 177 -17.88 -2.34 -5.05
CA MET A 177 -17.32 -2.23 -3.71
C MET A 177 -16.59 -3.51 -3.31
N GLU A 178 -17.18 -4.68 -3.60
CA GLU A 178 -16.58 -5.98 -3.31
C GLU A 178 -15.43 -6.32 -4.26
N ALA A 179 -15.52 -5.93 -5.54
CA ALA A 179 -14.44 -6.08 -6.51
C ALA A 179 -13.14 -5.36 -6.10
N ASN A 180 -13.22 -4.31 -5.27
CA ASN A 180 -12.03 -3.65 -4.73
C ASN A 180 -11.27 -4.48 -3.68
N ALA A 181 -11.91 -5.51 -3.11
CA ALA A 181 -11.27 -6.46 -2.20
C ALA A 181 -10.49 -7.57 -2.92
N PHE A 182 -10.53 -7.61 -4.26
CA PHE A 182 -9.84 -8.62 -5.07
C PHE A 182 -8.32 -8.59 -4.81
N PRO A 183 -7.70 -9.73 -4.47
CA PRO A 183 -6.28 -9.78 -4.17
C PRO A 183 -5.41 -9.57 -5.41
N GLY A 184 -4.48 -8.63 -5.31
CA GLY A 184 -3.49 -8.37 -6.36
C GLY A 184 -4.08 -7.89 -7.68
N GLU A 185 -3.47 -8.32 -8.77
CA GLU A 185 -3.87 -7.98 -10.14
C GLU A 185 -4.79 -9.07 -10.74
N TYR A 186 -5.65 -8.68 -11.71
CA TYR A 186 -6.46 -9.63 -12.50
C TYR A 186 -5.62 -10.34 -13.57
N LEU A 187 -4.50 -10.93 -13.10
CA LEU A 187 -3.55 -11.69 -13.90
C LEU A 187 -3.31 -13.04 -13.26
N GLY A 188 -3.48 -14.10 -14.05
CA GLY A 188 -3.29 -15.47 -13.62
C GLY A 188 -2.15 -16.17 -14.36
N VAL A 189 -1.50 -17.13 -13.70
CA VAL A 189 -0.45 -17.98 -14.25
C VAL A 189 -1.04 -19.34 -14.56
N LEU A 190 -1.04 -19.71 -15.83
CA LEU A 190 -1.57 -21.01 -16.28
C LEU A 190 -0.72 -22.16 -15.74
N ALA A 191 -1.38 -23.21 -15.23
CA ALA A 191 -0.70 -24.41 -14.72
C ALA A 191 0.14 -25.10 -15.79
N GLN A 192 -0.36 -25.15 -17.03
CA GLN A 192 0.23 -25.95 -18.11
C GLN A 192 1.60 -25.44 -18.59
N ASN A 193 1.78 -24.11 -18.69
CA ASN A 193 2.95 -23.51 -19.34
C ASN A 193 3.51 -22.28 -18.65
N GLN A 194 3.00 -21.95 -17.48
CA GLN A 194 3.39 -20.77 -16.67
C GLN A 194 3.21 -19.42 -17.40
N THR A 195 2.34 -19.38 -18.41
CA THR A 195 2.03 -18.14 -19.13
C THR A 195 1.13 -17.27 -18.25
N VAL A 196 1.45 -15.97 -18.19
CA VAL A 196 0.60 -14.97 -17.53
C VAL A 196 -0.50 -14.55 -18.50
N VAL A 197 -1.74 -14.63 -18.06
CA VAL A 197 -2.94 -14.30 -18.83
C VAL A 197 -3.87 -13.39 -18.02
N PRO A 198 -4.61 -12.48 -18.67
CA PRO A 198 -5.67 -11.74 -18.01
C PRO A 198 -6.85 -12.67 -17.68
N ILE A 199 -7.44 -12.48 -16.50
CA ILE A 199 -8.51 -13.28 -15.95
C ILE A 199 -9.75 -12.42 -15.63
N LYS A 200 -10.94 -13.02 -15.81
CA LYS A 200 -12.25 -12.45 -15.49
C LYS A 200 -12.89 -13.33 -14.44
N SER A 201 -13.26 -12.75 -13.31
CA SER A 201 -13.80 -13.46 -12.17
C SER A 201 -15.30 -13.70 -12.27
N PHE A 202 -15.72 -14.91 -11.89
CA PHE A 202 -17.11 -15.31 -11.68
C PHE A 202 -17.48 -15.36 -10.19
N GLY A 203 -16.53 -15.12 -9.30
CA GLY A 203 -16.70 -15.12 -7.86
C GLY A 203 -15.44 -15.60 -7.17
N PHE A 204 -15.08 -14.97 -6.08
CA PHE A 204 -13.94 -15.37 -5.27
C PHE A 204 -14.31 -15.48 -3.79
N MET A 205 -13.52 -16.26 -3.04
CA MET A 205 -13.81 -16.60 -1.66
C MET A 205 -12.52 -16.70 -0.84
N ASP A 206 -12.45 -15.96 0.26
CA ASP A 206 -11.43 -16.18 1.27
C ASP A 206 -11.88 -17.31 2.22
N LEU A 207 -11.01 -18.31 2.37
CA LEU A 207 -11.24 -19.47 3.20
C LEU A 207 -10.09 -19.63 4.18
N SER A 208 -10.39 -19.51 5.47
CA SER A 208 -9.41 -19.68 6.53
C SER A 208 -9.87 -20.75 7.54
N VAL A 209 -8.92 -21.57 7.98
CA VAL A 209 -9.14 -22.61 8.99
C VAL A 209 -8.07 -22.46 10.07
N THR A 210 -8.51 -22.36 11.31
CA THR A 210 -7.63 -22.15 12.46
C THR A 210 -7.98 -23.09 13.62
N THR A 211 -7.05 -23.26 14.56
CA THR A 211 -7.38 -23.79 15.89
C THR A 211 -8.23 -22.77 16.67
N PRO A 212 -8.88 -23.15 17.76
CA PRO A 212 -9.55 -22.19 18.66
C PRO A 212 -8.61 -21.13 19.26
N SER A 213 -7.30 -21.41 19.31
CA SER A 213 -6.26 -20.45 19.72
C SER A 213 -5.82 -19.49 18.60
N GLY A 214 -6.29 -19.69 17.35
CA GLY A 214 -5.95 -18.85 16.20
C GLY A 214 -4.77 -19.34 15.36
N ASP A 215 -4.17 -20.50 15.67
CA ASP A 215 -3.08 -21.05 14.87
C ASP A 215 -3.63 -21.57 13.52
N LYS A 216 -2.97 -21.24 12.42
CA LYS A 216 -3.40 -21.66 11.08
C LYS A 216 -3.34 -23.17 10.91
N LEU A 217 -4.40 -23.74 10.38
CA LEU A 217 -4.50 -25.10 9.91
C LEU A 217 -4.59 -25.13 8.38
N ASN A 218 -4.16 -26.23 7.78
CA ASN A 218 -4.31 -26.46 6.36
C ASN A 218 -4.73 -27.92 6.10
N LEU A 219 -4.99 -28.26 4.84
CA LEU A 219 -5.21 -29.64 4.44
C LEU A 219 -3.93 -30.46 4.60
N ALA A 220 -4.06 -31.68 5.12
CA ALA A 220 -2.96 -32.62 5.18
C ALA A 220 -2.54 -33.04 3.76
N SER A 221 -1.27 -33.41 3.58
CA SER A 221 -0.73 -33.83 2.27
C SER A 221 -1.59 -34.92 1.61
N GLY A 222 -1.98 -34.69 0.36
CA GLY A 222 -2.83 -35.60 -0.43
C GLY A 222 -4.31 -35.58 -0.05
N LYS A 223 -4.74 -34.64 0.80
CA LYS A 223 -6.15 -34.39 1.12
C LYS A 223 -6.68 -33.22 0.32
N SER A 224 -8.00 -33.19 0.15
CA SER A 224 -8.73 -32.09 -0.46
C SER A 224 -9.97 -31.74 0.33
N ALA A 225 -10.47 -30.53 0.14
CA ALA A 225 -11.77 -30.07 0.56
C ALA A 225 -12.60 -29.69 -0.67
N THR A 226 -13.92 -29.83 -0.60
CA THR A 226 -14.83 -29.35 -1.64
C THR A 226 -15.29 -27.94 -1.29
N VAL A 227 -15.22 -27.02 -2.22
CA VAL A 227 -15.70 -25.64 -2.07
C VAL A 227 -16.77 -25.31 -3.09
N ALA A 228 -17.74 -24.50 -2.68
CA ALA A 228 -18.69 -23.84 -3.57
C ALA A 228 -18.50 -22.34 -3.47
N ILE A 229 -18.27 -21.69 -4.61
CA ILE A 229 -18.13 -20.24 -4.71
C ILE A 229 -19.31 -19.70 -5.50
N PRO A 230 -20.08 -18.73 -4.94
CA PRO A 230 -21.24 -18.16 -5.59
C PRO A 230 -20.88 -17.42 -6.88
N VAL A 231 -21.79 -17.51 -7.84
CA VAL A 231 -21.73 -16.74 -9.10
C VAL A 231 -22.75 -15.62 -9.02
N PRO A 232 -22.38 -14.36 -9.32
CA PRO A 232 -23.30 -13.24 -9.40
C PRO A 232 -24.52 -13.56 -10.26
N PHE A 233 -25.68 -13.08 -9.84
CA PHE A 233 -26.96 -13.43 -10.50
C PHE A 233 -26.94 -13.19 -12.01
N ASP A 234 -26.39 -12.09 -12.45
CA ASP A 234 -26.31 -11.65 -13.83
C ASP A 234 -25.21 -12.34 -14.67
N MET A 235 -24.33 -13.12 -14.03
CA MET A 235 -23.32 -13.97 -14.69
C MET A 235 -23.73 -15.45 -14.76
N ARG A 236 -24.86 -15.85 -14.17
CA ARG A 236 -25.28 -17.26 -14.07
C ARG A 236 -25.60 -17.90 -15.39
N ASP A 237 -26.19 -17.16 -16.34
CA ASP A 237 -26.43 -17.68 -17.69
C ASP A 237 -25.13 -18.00 -18.42
N GLU A 238 -24.09 -17.16 -18.26
CA GLU A 238 -22.77 -17.41 -18.83
C GLU A 238 -22.12 -18.62 -18.15
N ALA A 239 -22.21 -18.73 -16.83
CA ALA A 239 -21.70 -19.85 -16.05
C ALA A 239 -22.37 -21.19 -16.42
N ALA A 240 -23.70 -21.20 -16.57
CA ALA A 240 -24.47 -22.36 -16.98
C ALA A 240 -24.12 -22.83 -18.39
N ASN A 241 -23.96 -21.90 -19.34
CA ASN A 241 -23.55 -22.21 -20.71
C ASN A 241 -22.12 -22.77 -20.78
N MET A 242 -21.23 -22.30 -19.90
CA MET A 242 -19.85 -22.75 -19.80
C MET A 242 -19.76 -24.14 -19.12
N GLY A 243 -20.59 -24.37 -18.10
CA GLY A 243 -20.68 -25.60 -17.32
C GLY A 243 -19.47 -25.90 -16.44
N THR A 244 -18.26 -25.59 -16.86
CA THR A 244 -17.01 -25.83 -16.13
C THR A 244 -16.11 -24.59 -16.19
N CYS A 245 -15.55 -24.18 -15.05
CA CYS A 245 -14.67 -23.02 -14.94
C CYS A 245 -13.33 -23.41 -14.29
N PRO A 246 -12.20 -22.92 -14.79
CA PRO A 246 -10.91 -23.06 -14.10
C PRO A 246 -10.95 -22.47 -12.70
N LEU A 247 -10.28 -23.14 -11.78
CA LEU A 247 -10.14 -22.71 -10.38
C LEU A 247 -8.74 -22.17 -10.16
N TRP A 248 -8.65 -21.06 -9.44
CA TRP A 248 -7.40 -20.34 -9.20
C TRP A 248 -7.25 -20.04 -7.71
N TYR A 249 -6.02 -20.02 -7.22
CA TYR A 249 -5.71 -19.56 -5.88
C TYR A 249 -4.74 -18.38 -5.91
N PHE A 250 -4.85 -17.48 -4.94
CA PHE A 250 -3.89 -16.40 -4.78
C PHE A 250 -2.65 -16.89 -4.05
N ASP A 251 -1.51 -16.90 -4.74
CA ASP A 251 -0.23 -17.26 -4.14
C ASP A 251 0.38 -16.05 -3.42
N THR A 252 0.29 -16.04 -2.11
CA THR A 252 0.80 -14.96 -1.26
C THR A 252 2.32 -14.84 -1.25
N THR A 253 3.04 -15.78 -1.87
CA THR A 253 4.51 -15.72 -2.03
C THR A 253 4.90 -14.91 -3.25
N THR A 254 4.15 -15.05 -4.34
CA THR A 254 4.45 -14.42 -5.63
C THR A 254 3.53 -13.24 -5.95
N GLY A 255 2.42 -13.08 -5.21
CA GLY A 255 1.41 -12.04 -5.48
C GLY A 255 0.68 -12.24 -6.80
N THR A 256 0.48 -13.50 -7.21
CA THR A 256 -0.18 -13.85 -8.48
C THR A 256 -1.22 -14.94 -8.27
N TRP A 257 -2.26 -14.90 -9.10
CA TRP A 257 -3.22 -16.00 -9.18
C TRP A 257 -2.59 -17.18 -9.94
N LYS A 258 -2.79 -18.38 -9.42
CA LYS A 258 -2.29 -19.62 -10.04
C LYS A 258 -3.44 -20.57 -10.31
N GLU A 259 -3.51 -21.07 -11.54
CA GLU A 259 -4.49 -22.06 -11.94
C GLU A 259 -4.23 -23.41 -11.24
N GLU A 260 -5.26 -23.93 -10.56
CA GLU A 260 -5.21 -25.22 -9.89
C GLU A 260 -6.57 -25.92 -9.94
N GLY A 261 -6.80 -26.73 -10.96
CA GLY A 261 -8.03 -27.48 -11.11
C GLY A 261 -9.16 -26.75 -11.81
N SER A 262 -10.37 -27.19 -11.54
CA SER A 262 -11.61 -26.62 -12.09
C SER A 262 -12.81 -26.99 -11.23
N GLY A 263 -13.93 -26.27 -11.42
CA GLY A 263 -15.21 -26.58 -10.82
C GLY A 263 -16.32 -26.68 -11.86
N THR A 264 -17.41 -27.33 -11.46
CA THR A 264 -18.62 -27.48 -12.28
C THR A 264 -19.70 -26.57 -11.72
N TYR A 265 -20.42 -25.90 -12.58
CA TYR A 265 -21.55 -25.04 -12.20
C TYR A 265 -22.75 -25.89 -11.77
N ASP A 266 -23.34 -25.54 -10.63
CA ASP A 266 -24.58 -26.08 -10.13
C ASP A 266 -25.64 -24.96 -10.14
N ASP A 267 -26.56 -25.06 -11.12
CA ASP A 267 -27.61 -24.07 -11.33
C ASP A 267 -28.62 -24.02 -10.17
N THR A 268 -28.75 -25.12 -9.41
CA THR A 268 -29.68 -25.19 -8.27
C THR A 268 -29.30 -24.23 -7.14
N ILE A 269 -27.99 -24.09 -6.91
CA ILE A 269 -27.46 -23.23 -5.85
C ILE A 269 -26.76 -21.99 -6.39
N GLY A 270 -26.55 -21.91 -7.70
CA GLY A 270 -25.90 -20.78 -8.38
C GLY A 270 -24.43 -20.64 -8.08
N CYS A 271 -23.71 -21.75 -7.92
CA CYS A 271 -22.30 -21.79 -7.53
C CYS A 271 -21.46 -22.65 -8.48
N PHE A 272 -20.19 -22.35 -8.63
CA PHE A 272 -19.20 -23.32 -9.09
C PHE A 272 -18.72 -24.18 -7.91
N ILE A 273 -18.64 -25.49 -8.10
CA ILE A 273 -18.20 -26.46 -7.10
C ILE A 273 -16.96 -27.18 -7.58
N GLY A 274 -15.90 -27.21 -6.75
CA GLY A 274 -14.65 -27.88 -7.05
C GLY A 274 -13.88 -28.27 -5.81
N ASN A 275 -12.73 -28.93 -6.03
CA ASN A 275 -11.86 -29.40 -4.93
C ASN A 275 -10.62 -28.50 -4.83
N VAL A 276 -10.26 -28.17 -3.60
CA VAL A 276 -9.06 -27.40 -3.24
C VAL A 276 -8.10 -28.27 -2.44
N THR A 277 -6.79 -28.01 -2.57
CA THR A 277 -5.74 -28.78 -1.89
C THR A 277 -5.14 -28.05 -0.69
N HIS A 278 -5.49 -26.79 -0.51
CA HIS A 278 -5.09 -25.95 0.64
C HIS A 278 -6.16 -24.88 0.92
N PHE A 279 -6.04 -24.19 2.06
CA PHE A 279 -6.91 -23.07 2.39
C PHE A 279 -6.20 -21.75 2.07
N SER A 280 -6.82 -20.96 1.23
CA SER A 280 -6.39 -19.61 0.82
C SER A 280 -7.58 -18.87 0.20
N THR A 281 -7.32 -17.74 -0.46
CA THR A 281 -8.32 -17.11 -1.32
C THR A 281 -8.38 -17.84 -2.66
N TRP A 282 -9.58 -18.30 -3.03
CA TRP A 282 -9.88 -19.06 -4.24
C TRP A 282 -10.82 -18.29 -5.15
N ASN A 283 -10.72 -18.52 -6.45
CA ASN A 283 -11.46 -17.79 -7.47
C ASN A 283 -11.80 -18.70 -8.65
N TYR A 284 -12.98 -18.54 -9.22
CA TYR A 284 -13.34 -19.14 -10.49
C TYR A 284 -13.21 -18.10 -11.59
N ASP A 285 -12.21 -18.26 -12.46
CA ASP A 285 -11.86 -17.30 -13.49
C ASP A 285 -11.72 -17.95 -14.86
N ILE A 286 -12.10 -17.20 -15.88
CA ILE A 286 -11.73 -17.50 -17.25
C ILE A 286 -10.67 -16.53 -17.75
N ARG A 287 -9.76 -17.02 -18.60
CA ARG A 287 -8.94 -16.15 -19.42
C ARG A 287 -9.78 -15.50 -20.50
N TYR A 288 -9.52 -14.25 -20.81
CA TYR A 288 -10.21 -13.56 -21.90
C TYR A 288 -9.23 -13.05 -22.96
N PRO A 289 -9.69 -12.92 -24.24
CA PRO A 289 -8.91 -12.29 -25.29
C PRO A 289 -8.78 -10.79 -25.01
N ALA A 290 -7.56 -10.25 -25.07
CA ALA A 290 -7.26 -8.89 -24.65
C ALA A 290 -6.80 -7.99 -25.80
N GLY A 291 -7.21 -6.72 -25.75
CA GLY A 291 -6.48 -5.57 -26.25
C GLY A 291 -5.66 -4.95 -25.10
N TYR A 292 -4.85 -3.95 -25.39
CA TYR A 292 -3.92 -3.38 -24.42
C TYR A 292 -3.98 -1.86 -24.40
N VAL A 293 -4.01 -1.30 -23.20
CA VAL A 293 -4.09 0.13 -22.96
C VAL A 293 -2.73 0.63 -22.44
N SER A 294 -2.27 1.71 -23.03
CA SER A 294 -1.06 2.44 -22.62
C SER A 294 -1.35 3.93 -22.55
N GLY A 295 -0.54 4.69 -21.83
CA GLY A 295 -0.72 6.14 -21.72
C GLY A 295 0.30 6.77 -20.79
N ARG A 296 0.01 7.98 -20.35
CA ARG A 296 0.83 8.74 -19.43
C ARG A 296 -0.04 9.43 -18.37
N VAL A 297 0.40 9.44 -17.12
CA VAL A 297 -0.21 10.24 -16.06
C VAL A 297 0.58 11.53 -15.89
N VAL A 298 -0.11 12.65 -15.91
CA VAL A 298 0.47 13.99 -15.77
C VAL A 298 -0.30 14.79 -14.72
N ASP A 299 0.34 15.80 -14.13
CA ASP A 299 -0.36 16.80 -13.32
C ASP A 299 -1.09 17.84 -14.20
N SER A 300 -1.81 18.78 -13.60
CA SER A 300 -2.52 19.86 -14.31
C SER A 300 -1.59 20.82 -15.08
N LEU A 301 -0.28 20.75 -14.84
CA LEU A 301 0.74 21.54 -15.56
C LEU A 301 1.40 20.73 -16.70
N GLY A 302 1.01 19.44 -16.88
CA GLY A 302 1.60 18.55 -17.87
C GLY A 302 2.89 17.86 -17.44
N ASN A 303 3.30 17.99 -16.16
CA ASN A 303 4.48 17.28 -15.66
C ASN A 303 4.13 15.80 -15.40
N PRO A 304 5.08 14.87 -15.65
CA PRO A 304 4.84 13.45 -15.44
C PRO A 304 4.64 13.11 -13.95
N VAL A 305 3.65 12.28 -13.64
CA VAL A 305 3.40 11.75 -12.30
C VAL A 305 3.97 10.34 -12.19
N GLN A 306 5.12 10.22 -11.53
CA GLN A 306 5.77 8.92 -11.27
C GLN A 306 5.05 8.18 -10.14
N GLY A 307 4.93 6.84 -10.26
CA GLY A 307 4.41 5.98 -9.20
C GLY A 307 2.91 6.14 -8.96
N ALA A 308 2.18 6.73 -9.90
CA ALA A 308 0.73 6.67 -9.89
C ALA A 308 0.29 5.25 -10.27
N GLN A 309 -0.74 4.74 -9.60
CA GLN A 309 -1.42 3.51 -10.00
C GLN A 309 -2.45 3.83 -11.08
N VAL A 310 -2.45 3.06 -12.16
CA VAL A 310 -3.46 3.16 -13.21
C VAL A 310 -4.22 1.85 -13.26
N LYS A 311 -5.52 1.92 -13.06
CA LYS A 311 -6.44 0.79 -13.08
C LYS A 311 -7.35 0.90 -14.29
N CYS A 312 -7.48 -0.19 -15.04
CA CYS A 312 -8.46 -0.35 -16.10
C CYS A 312 -9.47 -1.44 -15.71
N TRP A 313 -10.74 -1.26 -16.09
CA TRP A 313 -11.76 -2.28 -15.90
C TRP A 313 -12.77 -2.26 -17.06
N GLY A 314 -13.24 -3.45 -17.45
CA GLY A 314 -14.25 -3.62 -18.50
C GLY A 314 -15.65 -3.28 -18.01
N LEU A 315 -16.54 -3.04 -18.98
CA LEU A 315 -17.97 -2.88 -18.76
C LEU A 315 -18.68 -3.98 -19.54
N GLY A 316 -19.19 -4.99 -18.84
CA GLY A 316 -20.00 -6.05 -19.44
C GLY A 316 -21.39 -5.59 -19.86
N TRP A 317 -22.19 -6.54 -20.36
CA TRP A 317 -23.54 -6.32 -20.91
C TRP A 317 -24.50 -5.57 -19.97
N TYR A 318 -24.30 -5.72 -18.65
CA TYR A 318 -25.10 -5.07 -17.60
C TYR A 318 -24.35 -3.96 -16.88
N GLN A 319 -23.31 -3.38 -17.51
CA GLN A 319 -22.41 -2.41 -16.89
C GLN A 319 -21.63 -2.96 -15.68
N GLN A 320 -21.54 -4.27 -15.60
CA GLN A 320 -20.76 -4.94 -14.57
C GLN A 320 -19.30 -4.59 -14.70
N ARG A 321 -18.68 -4.36 -13.55
CA ARG A 321 -17.28 -4.02 -13.44
C ARG A 321 -16.45 -5.29 -13.23
N TRP A 322 -15.49 -5.53 -14.08
CA TRP A 322 -14.34 -6.36 -13.74
C TRP A 322 -13.06 -5.56 -14.00
N ALA A 323 -12.09 -5.68 -13.13
CA ALA A 323 -10.81 -5.03 -13.32
C ALA A 323 -10.02 -5.82 -14.37
N SER A 324 -9.50 -5.12 -15.36
CA SER A 324 -8.70 -5.71 -16.41
C SER A 324 -7.20 -5.71 -16.09
N GLY A 325 -6.76 -4.84 -15.22
CA GLY A 325 -5.38 -4.75 -14.79
C GLY A 325 -5.04 -3.45 -14.10
N GLU A 326 -3.91 -3.45 -13.41
CA GLU A 326 -3.38 -2.30 -12.72
C GLU A 326 -1.86 -2.26 -12.90
N THR A 327 -1.30 -1.07 -13.05
CA THR A 327 0.16 -0.88 -13.12
C THR A 327 0.58 0.47 -12.59
N GLY A 328 1.80 0.55 -12.06
CA GLY A 328 2.41 1.80 -11.63
C GLY A 328 3.07 2.55 -12.79
N THR A 329 3.06 3.88 -12.73
CA THR A 329 3.72 4.71 -13.74
C THR A 329 5.22 4.81 -13.51
N THR A 330 5.97 4.89 -14.60
CA THR A 330 7.43 5.11 -14.63
C THR A 330 7.80 6.54 -14.22
N SER A 331 9.10 6.84 -14.18
CA SER A 331 9.61 8.21 -13.93
C SER A 331 9.07 9.26 -14.92
N ASN A 332 8.73 8.84 -16.15
CA ASN A 332 8.14 9.71 -17.16
C ASN A 332 6.61 9.74 -17.11
N GLY A 333 6.01 9.20 -16.05
CA GLY A 333 4.57 9.09 -15.90
C GLY A 333 3.92 8.04 -16.82
N THR A 334 4.68 7.27 -17.60
CA THR A 334 4.13 6.32 -18.57
C THR A 334 3.72 5.01 -17.91
N PHE A 335 2.62 4.44 -18.39
CA PHE A 335 2.20 3.07 -18.13
C PHE A 335 1.97 2.34 -19.45
N THR A 336 2.11 1.03 -19.47
CA THR A 336 2.06 0.25 -20.70
C THR A 336 1.29 -1.05 -20.53
N ARG A 337 0.53 -1.40 -21.57
CA ARG A 337 -0.04 -2.74 -21.81
C ARG A 337 -0.94 -3.26 -20.69
N ILE A 338 -1.79 -2.41 -20.11
CA ILE A 338 -2.86 -2.90 -19.23
C ILE A 338 -3.86 -3.66 -20.11
N PRO A 339 -4.13 -4.96 -19.85
CA PRO A 339 -5.07 -5.73 -20.67
C PRO A 339 -6.50 -5.29 -20.40
N VAL A 340 -7.31 -5.25 -21.44
CA VAL A 340 -8.76 -5.06 -21.39
C VAL A 340 -9.44 -6.06 -22.32
N GLU A 341 -10.63 -6.52 -21.95
CA GLU A 341 -11.37 -7.49 -22.75
C GLU A 341 -11.77 -6.90 -24.11
N VAL A 342 -11.65 -7.70 -25.17
CA VAL A 342 -12.01 -7.26 -26.53
C VAL A 342 -13.52 -7.13 -26.69
N GLY A 343 -13.93 -6.18 -27.51
CA GLY A 343 -15.34 -6.00 -27.88
C GLY A 343 -16.21 -5.31 -26.82
N VAL A 344 -15.62 -4.94 -25.65
CA VAL A 344 -16.32 -4.20 -24.60
C VAL A 344 -15.71 -2.82 -24.39
N PHE A 345 -16.52 -1.88 -23.91
CA PHE A 345 -16.00 -0.61 -23.41
C PHE A 345 -15.24 -0.83 -22.12
N PHE A 346 -14.21 -0.03 -21.88
CA PHE A 346 -13.44 -0.05 -20.63
C PHE A 346 -13.35 1.33 -20.01
N LYS A 347 -13.28 1.36 -18.70
CA LYS A 347 -12.98 2.56 -17.93
C LYS A 347 -11.56 2.49 -17.40
N TYR A 348 -10.99 3.65 -17.12
CA TYR A 348 -9.66 3.74 -16.51
C TYR A 348 -9.56 4.96 -15.61
N GLN A 349 -8.71 4.86 -14.60
CA GLN A 349 -8.48 5.89 -13.60
C GLN A 349 -7.04 5.79 -13.09
N ALA A 350 -6.40 6.93 -12.89
CA ALA A 350 -5.14 7.03 -12.17
C ALA A 350 -5.38 7.44 -10.72
N SER A 351 -4.54 6.93 -9.80
CA SER A 351 -4.56 7.32 -8.40
C SER A 351 -3.14 7.42 -7.83
N LYS A 352 -2.93 8.31 -6.87
CA LYS A 352 -1.69 8.42 -6.10
C LYS A 352 -1.93 9.22 -4.83
N GLY A 353 -1.42 8.74 -3.68
CA GLY A 353 -1.47 9.45 -2.41
C GLY A 353 -2.89 9.81 -1.97
N GLY A 354 -3.88 8.95 -2.23
CA GLY A 354 -5.29 9.22 -1.94
C GLY A 354 -6.03 10.07 -2.98
N HIS A 355 -5.31 10.66 -3.95
CA HIS A 355 -5.90 11.45 -5.03
C HIS A 355 -6.23 10.56 -6.22
N LYS A 356 -7.35 10.86 -6.89
CA LYS A 356 -7.84 10.10 -8.05
C LYS A 356 -8.14 11.04 -9.21
N SER A 357 -7.78 10.61 -10.43
CA SER A 357 -8.22 11.31 -11.65
C SER A 357 -9.71 11.14 -11.86
N LEU A 358 -10.27 11.85 -12.83
CA LEU A 358 -11.59 11.50 -13.36
C LEU A 358 -11.55 10.05 -13.89
N VAL A 359 -12.70 9.38 -13.79
CA VAL A 359 -12.91 8.11 -14.48
C VAL A 359 -13.17 8.40 -15.95
N LEU A 360 -12.32 7.89 -16.83
CA LEU A 360 -12.40 8.03 -18.26
C LEU A 360 -12.88 6.71 -18.90
N GLN A 361 -13.41 6.77 -20.11
CA GLN A 361 -13.94 5.60 -20.83
C GLN A 361 -13.56 5.65 -22.29
N ASP A 362 -13.18 4.49 -22.83
CA ASP A 362 -12.83 4.28 -24.24
C ASP A 362 -13.23 2.87 -24.70
N GLY A 363 -12.87 2.53 -25.94
CA GLY A 363 -13.09 1.22 -26.54
C GLY A 363 -14.33 1.17 -27.44
N PRO A 364 -14.75 -0.03 -27.89
CA PRO A 364 -14.12 -1.33 -27.64
C PRO A 364 -12.79 -1.53 -28.41
N LEU A 365 -11.92 -2.42 -27.92
CA LEU A 365 -10.69 -2.80 -28.61
C LEU A 365 -10.83 -4.14 -29.34
N ALA A 366 -10.01 -4.32 -30.39
CA ALA A 366 -9.85 -5.61 -31.05
C ALA A 366 -8.75 -6.45 -30.37
N LEU A 367 -8.72 -7.76 -30.69
CA LEU A 367 -7.69 -8.68 -30.17
C LEU A 367 -6.28 -8.20 -30.51
N GLY A 368 -5.44 -8.04 -29.49
CA GLY A 368 -4.05 -7.60 -29.60
C GLY A 368 -3.89 -6.13 -30.00
N GLN A 369 -4.98 -5.37 -30.09
CA GLN A 369 -4.90 -3.94 -30.39
C GLN A 369 -4.20 -3.20 -29.25
N GLU A 370 -3.19 -2.40 -29.61
CA GLU A 370 -2.55 -1.44 -28.72
C GLU A 370 -3.28 -0.09 -28.84
N PHE A 371 -3.73 0.45 -27.73
CA PHE A 371 -4.46 1.71 -27.67
C PHE A 371 -3.77 2.65 -26.68
N ASN A 372 -3.47 3.87 -27.12
CA ASN A 372 -2.87 4.89 -26.27
C ASN A 372 -3.94 5.92 -25.91
N VAL A 373 -4.29 5.99 -24.62
CA VAL A 373 -5.29 6.93 -24.10
C VAL A 373 -4.76 8.36 -23.95
N GLY A 374 -3.46 8.60 -24.24
CA GLY A 374 -2.84 9.90 -24.07
C GLY A 374 -2.54 10.22 -22.60
N ASP A 375 -2.74 11.46 -22.22
CA ASP A 375 -2.48 11.97 -20.89
C ASP A 375 -3.71 11.84 -19.99
N ILE A 376 -3.53 11.18 -18.85
CA ILE A 376 -4.51 11.15 -17.75
C ILE A 376 -4.07 12.22 -16.76
N VAL A 377 -4.90 13.24 -16.56
CA VAL A 377 -4.59 14.31 -15.60
C VAL A 377 -4.93 13.85 -14.19
N LEU A 378 -3.92 13.79 -13.34
CA LEU A 378 -4.04 13.48 -11.92
C LEU A 378 -3.37 14.59 -11.12
N ASP A 379 -4.16 15.42 -10.49
CA ASP A 379 -3.68 16.42 -9.54
C ASP A 379 -3.25 15.72 -8.25
N SER A 380 -2.14 15.02 -8.33
CA SER A 380 -1.51 14.38 -7.17
C SER A 380 -0.52 15.35 -6.52
N PRO A 381 -0.25 15.21 -5.23
CA PRO A 381 0.77 16.03 -4.59
C PRO A 381 2.12 15.81 -5.26
N LEU A 382 2.80 16.93 -5.53
CA LEU A 382 4.20 16.94 -5.95
C LEU A 382 5.10 16.36 -4.85
N MET A 383 4.75 16.63 -3.59
CA MET A 383 5.53 16.33 -2.42
C MET A 383 4.62 15.96 -1.25
N GLN A 384 5.05 15.02 -0.43
CA GLN A 384 4.37 14.66 0.82
C GLN A 384 5.33 14.68 2.00
N ILE A 385 4.83 15.19 3.12
CA ILE A 385 5.50 15.19 4.42
C ILE A 385 4.62 14.36 5.35
N THR A 386 5.18 13.30 5.90
CA THR A 386 4.45 12.36 6.76
C THR A 386 5.08 12.32 8.14
N LEU A 387 4.30 12.62 9.17
CA LEU A 387 4.66 12.49 10.57
C LEU A 387 4.04 11.21 11.15
N THR A 388 4.83 10.41 11.83
CA THR A 388 4.37 9.28 12.64
C THR A 388 5.02 9.33 14.01
N TRP A 389 4.37 8.75 15.03
CA TRP A 389 4.91 8.68 16.40
C TRP A 389 4.37 7.45 17.15
N GLY A 390 4.64 7.31 18.43
CA GLY A 390 4.11 6.24 19.27
C GLY A 390 2.78 6.63 19.93
N ALA A 391 2.34 5.83 20.91
CA ALA A 391 1.08 6.05 21.63
C ALA A 391 1.04 7.35 22.47
N ASN A 392 2.19 7.96 22.74
CA ASN A 392 2.30 9.18 23.53
C ASN A 392 3.42 10.11 22.98
N PRO A 393 3.18 11.42 22.87
CA PRO A 393 1.94 12.14 23.16
C PRO A 393 0.77 11.63 22.37
N LYS A 394 -0.44 11.90 22.85
CA LYS A 394 -1.66 11.48 22.15
C LYS A 394 -1.83 12.23 20.82
N ASP A 395 -1.31 13.45 20.79
CA ASP A 395 -1.59 14.41 19.72
C ASP A 395 -0.34 15.24 19.42
N LEU A 396 0.17 15.07 18.19
CA LEU A 396 1.29 15.81 17.62
C LEU A 396 0.87 16.41 16.30
N ASP A 397 0.80 17.73 16.21
CA ASP A 397 0.36 18.43 15.01
C ASP A 397 1.48 18.74 14.04
N SER A 398 1.19 18.55 12.77
CA SER A 398 1.99 19.00 11.64
C SER A 398 1.70 20.46 11.29
N HIS A 399 2.72 21.27 11.20
CA HIS A 399 2.64 22.67 10.79
C HIS A 399 3.52 22.94 9.58
N LEU A 400 2.94 23.43 8.49
CA LEU A 400 3.66 23.92 7.33
C LEU A 400 3.41 25.41 7.18
N THR A 401 4.43 26.22 7.44
CA THR A 401 4.40 27.66 7.23
C THR A 401 5.29 28.07 6.07
N ALA A 402 5.04 29.21 5.47
CA ALA A 402 5.89 29.70 4.41
C ALA A 402 5.99 31.23 4.38
N ARG A 403 7.16 31.72 3.90
CA ARG A 403 7.37 33.08 3.42
C ARG A 403 7.81 33.03 1.96
N LEU A 404 6.89 33.40 1.09
CA LEU A 404 7.07 33.33 -0.35
C LEU A 404 7.46 34.69 -0.94
N ALA A 405 8.00 34.67 -2.15
CA ALA A 405 8.25 35.89 -2.91
C ALA A 405 7.00 36.77 -3.00
N GLY A 406 7.18 38.08 -2.83
CA GLY A 406 6.09 39.05 -2.78
C GLY A 406 5.45 39.20 -1.40
N ASN A 407 6.12 38.77 -0.33
CA ASN A 407 5.65 38.84 1.06
C ASN A 407 4.36 38.04 1.32
N VAL A 408 4.14 37.00 0.56
CA VAL A 408 3.00 36.09 0.79
C VAL A 408 3.37 35.11 1.88
N THR A 409 2.55 35.00 2.91
CA THR A 409 2.67 34.00 3.97
C THR A 409 1.47 33.09 3.99
N PHE A 410 1.64 31.86 4.48
CA PHE A 410 0.55 30.96 4.81
C PHE A 410 0.93 30.03 5.95
N HIS A 411 -0.07 29.40 6.55
CA HIS A 411 0.06 28.40 7.58
C HIS A 411 -0.98 27.29 7.32
N VAL A 412 -0.50 26.05 7.11
CA VAL A 412 -1.32 24.84 6.98
C VAL A 412 -1.15 24.02 8.25
N TYR A 413 -2.24 23.70 8.92
CA TYR A 413 -2.31 22.96 10.18
C TYR A 413 -3.77 22.54 10.43
N TYR A 414 -4.11 21.87 11.53
CA TYR A 414 -5.41 21.27 11.81
C TYR A 414 -6.64 22.23 11.69
N ASP A 415 -6.48 23.53 11.98
CA ASP A 415 -7.57 24.51 11.87
C ASP A 415 -7.59 25.27 10.52
N ASN A 416 -6.61 25.01 9.67
CA ASN A 416 -6.50 25.54 8.32
C ASN A 416 -5.83 24.53 7.41
N ASP A 417 -6.62 23.55 6.95
CA ASP A 417 -6.13 22.42 6.13
C ASP A 417 -5.44 22.86 4.84
N GLY A 418 -5.73 24.05 4.33
CA GLY A 418 -5.17 24.54 3.10
C GLY A 418 -5.93 24.11 1.85
N SER A 419 -5.25 23.98 0.71
CA SER A 419 -5.84 23.56 -0.56
C SER A 419 -4.76 23.09 -1.55
N LEU A 420 -5.01 22.02 -2.29
CA LEU A 420 -4.14 21.53 -3.37
C LEU A 420 -4.47 22.16 -4.73
N SER A 421 -5.70 22.65 -4.94
CA SER A 421 -6.16 23.22 -6.20
C SER A 421 -6.02 24.74 -6.29
N GLY A 422 -5.65 25.39 -5.19
CA GLY A 422 -5.48 26.83 -5.06
C GLY A 422 -4.40 27.19 -4.05
N SER A 423 -4.16 28.49 -3.82
CA SER A 423 -3.24 28.91 -2.75
C SER A 423 -3.76 28.42 -1.40
N PRO A 424 -2.92 27.80 -0.56
CA PRO A 424 -1.45 27.76 -0.59
C PRO A 424 -0.82 26.66 -1.48
N TRP A 425 -1.58 25.83 -2.19
CA TRP A 425 -1.18 24.61 -2.90
C TRP A 425 -0.51 23.59 -2.00
N ALA A 426 -0.91 23.60 -0.74
CA ALA A 426 -0.55 22.63 0.28
C ALA A 426 -1.79 22.31 1.11
N ASN A 427 -1.93 21.07 1.55
CA ASN A 427 -3.09 20.60 2.32
C ASN A 427 -2.64 19.63 3.41
N LEU A 428 -3.24 19.73 4.59
CA LEU A 428 -3.19 18.68 5.60
C LEU A 428 -4.24 17.63 5.24
N ASP A 429 -3.80 16.49 4.73
CA ASP A 429 -4.68 15.42 4.25
C ASP A 429 -5.27 14.60 5.39
N THR A 430 -4.54 14.52 6.50
CA THR A 430 -4.90 13.72 7.68
C THR A 430 -4.38 14.41 8.93
N ASP A 431 -5.27 14.58 9.90
CA ASP A 431 -5.04 15.07 11.26
C ASP A 431 -5.37 13.95 12.25
N ASP A 432 -4.39 13.43 12.99
CA ASP A 432 -4.57 12.32 13.94
C ASP A 432 -4.45 12.81 15.39
N THR A 433 -5.57 12.78 16.11
CA THR A 433 -5.69 13.15 17.52
C THR A 433 -5.68 11.95 18.48
N SER A 434 -5.41 10.75 17.98
CA SER A 434 -5.55 9.48 18.73
C SER A 434 -4.24 8.81 19.12
N GLY A 435 -3.12 9.25 18.56
CA GLY A 435 -1.77 8.70 18.71
C GLY A 435 -1.39 7.76 17.56
N PHE A 436 -0.09 7.56 17.39
CA PHE A 436 0.59 6.83 16.32
C PHE A 436 0.68 7.57 14.98
N GLY A 437 -0.23 8.51 14.64
CA GLY A 437 -0.31 9.10 13.31
C GLY A 437 -0.85 8.10 12.26
N PRO A 438 -0.60 8.31 10.96
CA PRO A 438 0.20 9.43 10.43
C PRO A 438 -0.58 10.74 10.37
N GLU A 439 0.14 11.86 10.41
CA GLU A 439 -0.31 13.10 9.80
C GLU A 439 0.39 13.33 8.47
N VAL A 440 -0.35 13.79 7.48
CA VAL A 440 0.16 13.93 6.12
C VAL A 440 -0.12 15.33 5.59
N ILE A 441 0.95 16.07 5.25
CA ILE A 441 0.84 17.29 4.47
C ILE A 441 1.27 17.01 3.03
N SER A 442 0.34 17.25 2.10
CA SER A 442 0.60 17.18 0.66
C SER A 442 0.81 18.58 0.08
N ILE A 443 1.74 18.69 -0.87
CA ILE A 443 2.05 19.93 -1.59
C ILE A 443 1.91 19.66 -3.10
N SER A 444 0.98 20.33 -3.77
CA SER A 444 0.75 20.16 -5.21
C SER A 444 1.61 21.09 -6.06
N LYS A 445 2.07 22.22 -5.49
CA LYS A 445 2.89 23.20 -6.21
C LYS A 445 3.83 23.94 -5.26
N LEU A 446 5.09 23.97 -5.59
CA LEU A 446 6.09 24.79 -4.91
C LEU A 446 6.22 26.16 -5.60
N ARG A 447 6.32 27.20 -4.80
CA ARG A 447 6.57 28.59 -5.23
C ARG A 447 7.88 29.07 -4.64
N GLN A 448 8.54 30.00 -5.31
CA GLN A 448 9.76 30.64 -4.79
C GLN A 448 9.54 31.21 -3.39
N GLY A 449 10.45 30.85 -2.47
CA GLY A 449 10.43 31.29 -1.08
C GLY A 449 10.94 30.20 -0.15
N THR A 450 10.70 30.38 1.12
CA THR A 450 11.08 29.41 2.17
C THR A 450 9.85 28.88 2.84
N TYR A 451 9.80 27.55 2.97
CA TYR A 451 8.77 26.80 3.68
C TYR A 451 9.41 26.21 4.93
N ARG A 452 8.71 26.22 6.06
CA ARG A 452 9.16 25.56 7.29
C ARG A 452 8.19 24.48 7.68
N TYR A 453 8.71 23.29 7.98
CA TYR A 453 7.94 22.23 8.60
C TYR A 453 8.33 22.09 10.07
N SER A 454 7.32 22.05 10.92
CA SER A 454 7.46 21.90 12.37
C SER A 454 6.44 20.91 12.90
N VAL A 455 6.76 20.25 14.01
CA VAL A 455 5.86 19.37 14.76
C VAL A 455 5.58 20.04 16.11
N ARG A 456 4.30 20.11 16.46
CA ARG A 456 3.85 20.67 17.72
C ARG A 456 3.28 19.58 18.63
N HIS A 457 3.58 19.63 19.91
CA HIS A 457 2.92 18.84 20.92
C HIS A 457 1.63 19.55 21.34
N PHE A 458 0.49 19.15 20.78
CA PHE A 458 -0.81 19.74 21.08
C PHE A 458 -1.37 19.21 22.39
N SER A 459 -1.51 17.88 22.53
CA SER A 459 -2.10 17.29 23.72
C SER A 459 -1.52 15.93 24.12
N GLY A 460 -1.79 15.52 25.34
CA GLY A 460 -1.38 14.23 25.88
C GLY A 460 -0.10 14.27 26.71
N ASN A 461 0.23 13.13 27.30
CA ASN A 461 1.42 12.97 28.14
C ASN A 461 2.63 12.59 27.29
N GLY A 462 3.82 12.92 27.80
CA GLY A 462 5.09 12.59 27.14
C GLY A 462 5.78 13.80 26.55
N THR A 463 6.78 13.56 25.72
CA THR A 463 7.53 14.62 25.03
C THR A 463 7.74 14.21 23.57
N ILE A 464 7.94 15.15 22.67
CA ILE A 464 8.26 14.86 21.26
C ILE A 464 9.54 14.01 21.19
N ALA A 465 10.55 14.30 22.01
CA ALA A 465 11.81 13.53 22.04
C ALA A 465 11.65 12.05 22.42
N ALA A 466 10.65 11.73 23.25
CA ALA A 466 10.39 10.36 23.71
C ALA A 466 9.26 9.65 22.95
N SER A 467 8.61 10.35 22.04
CA SER A 467 7.43 9.84 21.30
C SER A 467 7.75 8.76 20.26
N GLY A 468 9.02 8.64 19.86
CA GLY A 468 9.39 7.87 18.67
C GLY A 468 8.99 8.55 17.36
N ALA A 469 8.73 9.86 17.39
CA ALA A 469 8.33 10.62 16.22
C ALA A 469 9.33 10.49 15.07
N GLU A 470 8.79 10.37 13.88
CA GLU A 470 9.54 10.29 12.63
C GLU A 470 8.84 11.11 11.56
N VAL A 471 9.58 12.00 10.91
CA VAL A 471 9.09 12.76 9.76
C VAL A 471 9.79 12.24 8.52
N ASN A 472 9.00 11.75 7.56
CA ASN A 472 9.46 11.36 6.24
C ASN A 472 8.98 12.39 5.21
N VAL A 473 9.88 12.91 4.40
CA VAL A 473 9.55 13.85 3.33
C VAL A 473 10.03 13.32 1.99
N VAL A 474 9.11 13.21 1.05
CA VAL A 474 9.40 12.85 -0.35
C VAL A 474 9.73 14.13 -1.10
N VAL A 475 10.98 14.29 -1.50
CA VAL A 475 11.45 15.44 -2.27
C VAL A 475 11.56 15.03 -3.74
N PRO A 476 10.91 15.75 -4.68
CA PRO A 476 10.98 15.45 -6.11
C PRO A 476 12.43 15.32 -6.58
N ASP A 477 12.71 14.26 -7.34
CA ASP A 477 14.00 13.94 -7.95
C ASP A 477 15.19 13.75 -6.99
N GLN A 478 15.00 13.94 -5.68
CA GLN A 478 16.05 13.78 -4.66
C GLN A 478 15.84 12.56 -3.76
N GLY A 479 14.60 12.08 -3.60
CA GLY A 479 14.28 10.89 -2.81
C GLY A 479 13.54 11.20 -1.52
N ILE A 480 13.66 10.29 -0.54
CA ILE A 480 13.04 10.42 0.78
C ILE A 480 14.09 10.85 1.79
N TYR A 481 13.75 11.86 2.58
CA TYR A 481 14.54 12.31 3.73
C TYR A 481 13.79 11.97 5.01
N ARG A 482 14.52 11.51 6.01
CA ARG A 482 13.99 11.12 7.30
C ARG A 482 14.57 12.00 8.40
N PHE A 483 13.69 12.48 9.29
CA PHE A 483 14.06 13.24 10.46
C PHE A 483 13.50 12.57 11.71
N THR A 484 14.28 12.61 12.79
CA THR A 484 13.84 12.21 14.12
C THR A 484 14.16 13.35 15.10
N PRO A 485 13.33 13.55 16.13
CA PRO A 485 13.55 14.63 17.08
C PRO A 485 14.88 14.45 17.81
N PRO A 486 15.61 15.54 18.08
CA PRO A 486 16.85 15.46 18.85
C PRO A 486 16.56 15.08 20.29
N GLY A 487 17.50 14.38 20.94
CA GLY A 487 17.41 14.09 22.37
C GLY A 487 17.49 15.35 23.24
N GLY A 488 17.05 15.26 24.49
CA GLY A 488 17.23 16.33 25.46
C GLY A 488 16.28 17.52 25.25
N GLN A 489 15.00 17.24 24.92
CA GLN A 489 13.98 18.28 24.79
C GLN A 489 13.93 19.15 26.06
N PRO A 490 14.11 20.50 25.93
CA PRO A 490 14.01 21.42 27.07
C PRO A 490 12.61 21.40 27.69
N THR A 491 12.54 21.62 28.99
CA THR A 491 11.26 21.76 29.69
C THR A 491 10.47 22.92 29.10
N ASN A 492 9.17 22.71 28.87
CA ASN A 492 8.24 23.65 28.23
C ASN A 492 8.49 23.91 26.72
N SER A 493 9.37 23.17 26.06
CA SER A 493 9.44 23.19 24.60
C SER A 493 8.35 22.30 24.03
N THR A 494 7.47 22.85 23.21
CA THR A 494 6.35 22.13 22.58
C THR A 494 6.42 22.13 21.07
N ILE A 495 7.44 22.76 20.49
CA ILE A 495 7.63 22.83 19.04
C ILE A 495 8.99 22.19 18.68
N TRP A 496 8.97 21.25 17.75
CA TRP A 496 10.13 20.71 17.07
C TRP A 496 10.17 21.27 15.65
N ARG A 497 11.12 22.20 15.37
CA ARG A 497 11.37 22.67 14.01
C ARG A 497 12.23 21.64 13.29
N VAL A 498 11.69 21.06 12.23
CA VAL A 498 12.31 19.91 11.57
C VAL A 498 13.27 20.38 10.48
N PHE A 499 12.77 21.13 9.50
CA PHE A 499 13.56 21.62 8.37
C PHE A 499 12.94 22.87 7.72
N ASP A 500 13.77 23.59 6.96
CA ASP A 500 13.33 24.58 5.99
C ASP A 500 13.55 24.06 4.55
N MET A 501 12.57 24.29 3.69
CA MET A 501 12.69 24.08 2.25
C MET A 501 12.85 25.43 1.58
N VAL A 502 13.93 25.62 0.84
CA VAL A 502 14.18 26.83 0.05
C VAL A 502 13.95 26.52 -1.42
N VAL A 503 13.02 27.24 -2.03
CA VAL A 503 12.72 27.17 -3.46
C VAL A 503 13.25 28.41 -4.14
N GLU A 504 14.23 28.25 -4.99
CA GLU A 504 14.87 29.33 -5.76
C GLU A 504 14.02 29.76 -6.97
N VAL A 505 14.41 30.89 -7.59
CA VAL A 505 13.75 31.43 -8.80
C VAL A 505 13.72 30.43 -9.96
N ASN A 506 14.77 29.61 -10.07
CA ASN A 506 14.92 28.58 -11.10
C ASN A 506 14.13 27.27 -10.79
N GLY A 507 13.41 27.24 -9.67
CA GLY A 507 12.68 26.05 -9.20
C GLY A 507 13.55 25.05 -8.46
N HIS A 508 14.86 25.30 -8.27
CA HIS A 508 15.71 24.43 -7.47
C HIS A 508 15.25 24.39 -6.02
N LEU A 509 15.12 23.19 -5.46
CA LEU A 509 14.68 22.93 -4.09
C LEU A 509 15.87 22.47 -3.25
N THR A 510 16.11 23.17 -2.14
CA THR A 510 17.10 22.80 -1.13
C THR A 510 16.38 22.51 0.19
N LEU A 511 16.70 21.39 0.82
CA LEU A 511 16.22 21.01 2.13
C LEU A 511 17.28 21.30 3.19
N ASN A 512 17.01 22.24 4.09
CA ASN A 512 17.93 22.65 5.16
C ASN A 512 17.44 22.09 6.50
N THR A 513 18.19 21.17 7.08
CA THR A 513 17.88 20.59 8.40
C THR A 513 18.03 21.67 9.48
N ILE A 514 16.98 21.83 10.31
CA ILE A 514 17.00 22.68 11.53
C ILE A 514 17.20 21.80 12.74
N ASN A 515 16.26 20.90 12.99
CA ASN A 515 16.25 19.87 14.03
C ASN A 515 16.48 20.41 15.45
N ASP A 516 15.72 21.42 15.84
CA ASP A 516 15.80 22.05 17.18
C ASP A 516 14.42 22.23 17.83
N TYR A 517 14.43 22.56 19.11
CA TYR A 517 13.21 22.80 19.89
C TYR A 517 12.98 24.28 20.17
N ARG A 518 11.70 24.66 20.21
CA ARG A 518 11.24 25.99 20.60
C ARG A 518 10.12 25.91 21.63
N LEU A 519 9.96 27.03 22.35
CA LEU A 519 8.83 27.22 23.23
C LEU A 519 7.55 27.40 22.41
N GLY A 520 6.44 26.86 22.92
CA GLY A 520 5.09 27.05 22.40
C GLY A 520 4.10 26.79 23.52
N GLU A 521 2.89 27.27 23.41
CA GLU A 521 1.83 26.99 24.36
C GLU A 521 1.10 25.71 23.97
N GLN A 522 0.97 24.76 24.88
CA GLN A 522 0.24 23.53 24.67
C GLN A 522 -1.26 23.84 24.59
N GLY A 523 -1.96 23.31 23.57
CA GLY A 523 -3.41 23.45 23.42
C GLY A 523 -3.89 24.86 23.06
N SER A 524 -3.03 25.78 22.59
CA SER A 524 -3.46 27.05 22.07
C SER A 524 -3.77 26.96 20.56
N ASP A 525 -4.93 27.47 20.18
CA ASP A 525 -5.36 27.51 18.79
C ASP A 525 -4.53 28.53 18.00
N GLY A 526 -4.17 28.19 16.76
CA GLY A 526 -3.68 29.12 15.76
C GLY A 526 -2.49 29.97 16.20
N ASP A 527 -1.46 29.32 16.72
CA ASP A 527 -0.28 30.07 17.14
C ASP A 527 0.49 30.62 15.94
N ASP A 528 0.33 31.94 15.72
CA ASP A 528 1.17 32.74 14.82
C ASP A 528 2.58 32.99 15.43
N SER A 529 3.08 32.09 16.26
CA SER A 529 4.40 32.21 16.82
C SER A 529 5.41 32.50 15.72
N PRO A 530 6.20 33.57 15.83
CA PRO A 530 7.24 33.88 14.84
C PRO A 530 8.22 32.72 14.61
N ASP A 531 8.32 31.82 15.58
CA ASP A 531 9.18 30.64 15.51
C ASP A 531 8.68 29.55 14.56
N LEU A 532 7.39 29.53 14.24
CA LEU A 532 6.81 28.64 13.24
C LEU A 532 7.12 29.08 11.81
N TYR A 533 7.35 30.38 11.57
CA TYR A 533 7.67 30.88 10.23
C TYR A 533 9.17 30.85 9.96
N PRO A 534 9.58 30.61 8.71
CA PRO A 534 10.97 30.74 8.29
C PRO A 534 11.39 32.23 8.37
N PRO A 535 12.70 32.49 8.54
CA PRO A 535 13.23 33.84 8.66
C PRO A 535 13.00 34.72 7.42
#